data_e989dd86b1e530e9293e437532275a7b
#
_entry.id   e989dd86b1e530e9293e437532275a7b
#
_cell.length_a   1.000
_cell.length_b   1.000
_cell.length_c   1.000
_cell.angle_alpha   90.00
_cell.angle_beta   90.00
_cell.angle_gamma   90.00
#
_symmetry.space_group_name_H-M   'P 1'
#
loop_
_entity.id
_entity.type
_entity.pdbx_description
1 polymer ?
#
loop_
_entity_poly.entity_id
_entity_poly.type
_entity_poly.pdbx_seq_one_letter_code
_entity_poly.pdbx_strand_id
1 'polypeptide(L)'
;ILTLLIVLFCADGADAQQRKRAQTAMKFLSTSNYANASAMANAVTAMEGGAWHQFYNPSAMAWSPQKVDLTGSVNEWIAGINYSSVAASIQPLEGRFGIIGFNMVNVEYGELQRTIRADNERGYLDVGTFSPTAFSAGLSYAKSISNQFAVGANVKFVTQDLGAGIVGIDTENGLIEQSFSASTTIVDFGVFYRTGFE
;
A
#
# COMPACT_ATOMS: atom_id res chain seq x y z
N ILE A 1 27.22 -4.24 24.07
CA ILE A 1 25.78 -4.00 24.41
C ILE A 1 24.96 -3.90 23.12
N LEU A 2 25.40 -3.19 22.08
CA LEU A 2 24.69 -3.04 20.81
C LEU A 2 24.60 -4.37 20.04
N THR A 3 25.65 -5.20 20.09
CA THR A 3 25.67 -6.54 19.48
C THR A 3 24.73 -7.53 20.18
N LEU A 4 24.54 -7.41 21.49
CA LEU A 4 23.61 -8.23 22.25
C LEU A 4 22.14 -7.92 21.92
N LEU A 5 21.82 -6.65 21.61
CA LEU A 5 20.48 -6.23 21.25
C LEU A 5 20.06 -6.76 19.86
N ILE A 6 21.01 -6.88 18.92
CA ILE A 6 20.75 -7.42 17.57
C ILE A 6 20.49 -8.93 17.62
N VAL A 7 21.15 -9.66 18.52
CA VAL A 7 20.93 -11.10 18.68
C VAL A 7 19.58 -11.43 19.31
N LEU A 8 19.05 -10.56 20.18
CA LEU A 8 17.72 -10.77 20.78
C LEU A 8 16.56 -10.61 19.77
N PHE A 9 16.76 -9.82 18.70
CA PHE A 9 15.76 -9.66 17.66
C PHE A 9 15.70 -10.81 16.63
N CYS A 10 16.70 -11.70 16.65
CA CYS A 10 16.77 -12.86 15.73
C CYS A 10 16.31 -14.17 16.38
N ALA A 11 15.79 -14.16 17.61
CA ALA A 11 15.47 -15.37 18.36
C ALA A 11 14.00 -15.82 18.27
N ASP A 12 13.18 -15.17 17.46
CA ASP A 12 11.85 -15.69 17.13
C ASP A 12 12.02 -16.85 16.16
N GLY A 13 11.70 -18.07 16.65
CA GLY A 13 11.86 -19.31 15.94
C GLY A 13 11.24 -19.25 14.56
N ALA A 14 12.06 -19.51 13.57
CA ALA A 14 11.63 -19.71 12.19
C ALA A 14 10.83 -21.03 12.11
N ASP A 15 9.58 -21.02 12.51
CA ASP A 15 8.64 -22.07 12.16
C ASP A 15 8.41 -22.02 10.65
N ALA A 16 9.19 -22.81 9.93
CA ALA A 16 9.02 -23.06 8.51
C ALA A 16 7.77 -23.94 8.28
N GLN A 17 6.60 -23.44 8.69
CA GLN A 17 5.34 -24.03 8.28
C GLN A 17 5.21 -23.93 6.77
N GLN A 18 4.81 -25.03 6.13
CA GLN A 18 4.45 -25.09 4.71
C GLN A 18 3.24 -24.19 4.44
N ARG A 19 3.44 -22.89 4.49
CA ARG A 19 2.44 -21.96 3.99
C ARG A 19 2.48 -22.02 2.47
N LYS A 20 1.32 -22.21 1.87
CA LYS A 20 1.14 -22.17 0.41
C LYS A 20 1.82 -20.91 -0.12
N ARG A 21 2.93 -21.12 -0.81
CA ARG A 21 3.70 -20.04 -1.44
C ARG A 21 2.79 -19.43 -2.52
N ALA A 22 2.61 -18.12 -2.49
CA ALA A 22 2.04 -17.27 -3.52
C ALA A 22 0.84 -16.40 -3.10
N GLN A 23 0.55 -16.28 -1.82
CA GLN A 23 -0.46 -15.32 -1.36
C GLN A 23 0.24 -14.17 -0.64
N THR A 24 0.76 -13.22 -1.42
CA THR A 24 1.20 -11.95 -0.87
C THR A 24 -0.04 -11.09 -0.64
N ALA A 25 -0.41 -10.88 0.61
CA ALA A 25 -1.45 -9.93 0.97
C ALA A 25 -1.05 -8.51 0.55
N MET A 26 -2.03 -7.63 0.38
CA MET A 26 -1.84 -6.20 0.11
C MET A 26 -1.04 -5.91 -1.17
N LYS A 27 -1.14 -6.77 -2.20
CA LYS A 27 -0.43 -6.61 -3.48
C LYS A 27 -0.73 -5.28 -4.19
N PHE A 28 -1.89 -4.69 -3.94
CA PHE A 28 -2.29 -3.41 -4.51
C PHE A 28 -1.34 -2.25 -4.15
N LEU A 29 -0.62 -2.34 -3.02
CA LEU A 29 0.38 -1.33 -2.62
C LEU A 29 1.60 -1.28 -3.54
N SER A 30 1.83 -2.29 -4.37
CA SER A 30 2.94 -2.32 -5.33
C SER A 30 2.58 -1.75 -6.70
N THR A 31 1.31 -1.39 -6.91
CA THR A 31 0.86 -0.77 -8.16
C THR A 31 1.16 0.72 -8.12
N SER A 32 1.56 1.27 -9.28
CA SER A 32 1.83 2.70 -9.40
C SER A 32 0.55 3.52 -9.21
N ASN A 33 0.58 4.46 -8.28
CA ASN A 33 -0.56 5.31 -7.93
C ASN A 33 -0.48 6.71 -8.57
N TYR A 34 0.60 7.00 -9.31
CA TYR A 34 0.84 8.33 -9.85
C TYR A 34 1.35 8.28 -11.29
N ALA A 35 0.78 9.10 -12.15
CA ALA A 35 1.06 9.07 -13.60
C ALA A 35 2.55 9.27 -13.94
N ASN A 36 3.22 10.22 -13.28
CA ASN A 36 4.66 10.44 -13.52
C ASN A 36 5.50 9.23 -13.12
N ALA A 37 5.17 8.59 -11.99
CA ALA A 37 5.88 7.38 -11.56
C ALA A 37 5.62 6.22 -12.53
N SER A 38 4.40 6.07 -13.02
CA SER A 38 4.05 5.07 -14.03
C SER A 38 4.84 5.28 -15.33
N ALA A 39 4.94 6.52 -15.81
CA ALA A 39 5.69 6.88 -17.00
C ALA A 39 7.20 6.58 -16.89
N MET A 40 7.73 6.60 -15.67
CA MET A 40 9.11 6.30 -15.35
C MET A 40 9.33 4.86 -14.86
N ALA A 41 8.38 3.96 -15.08
CA ALA A 41 8.41 2.57 -14.59
C ALA A 41 8.72 2.47 -13.08
N ASN A 42 8.21 3.41 -12.27
CA ASN A 42 8.43 3.57 -10.83
C ASN A 42 9.89 3.90 -10.43
N ALA A 43 10.73 4.35 -11.36
CA ALA A 43 12.11 4.76 -11.08
C ALA A 43 12.15 6.18 -10.46
N VAL A 44 11.42 6.40 -9.36
CA VAL A 44 11.19 7.72 -8.75
C VAL A 44 11.73 7.83 -7.31
N THR A 45 12.33 6.79 -6.79
CA THR A 45 12.80 6.73 -5.38
C THR A 45 13.84 7.81 -5.07
N ALA A 46 14.66 8.19 -6.06
CA ALA A 46 15.69 9.21 -5.94
C ALA A 46 15.26 10.58 -6.52
N MET A 47 13.97 10.79 -6.76
CA MET A 47 13.44 12.08 -7.18
C MET A 47 13.01 12.89 -5.96
N GLU A 48 13.27 14.18 -6.02
CA GLU A 48 12.78 15.15 -5.05
C GLU A 48 11.40 15.65 -5.45
N GLY A 49 10.56 15.95 -4.47
CA GLY A 49 9.28 16.55 -4.82
C GLY A 49 8.26 16.59 -3.70
N GLY A 50 7.04 16.80 -4.11
CA GLY A 50 5.90 17.09 -3.25
C GLY A 50 5.22 15.87 -2.62
N ALA A 51 3.94 16.05 -2.33
CA ALA A 51 3.12 15.13 -1.53
C ALA A 51 3.07 13.69 -2.06
N TRP A 52 3.08 13.48 -3.38
CA TRP A 52 2.97 12.14 -3.97
C TRP A 52 4.18 11.22 -3.69
N HIS A 53 5.34 11.77 -3.30
CA HIS A 53 6.52 10.98 -2.95
C HIS A 53 6.32 10.13 -1.68
N GLN A 54 5.30 10.43 -0.87
CA GLN A 54 4.92 9.62 0.28
C GLN A 54 4.68 8.15 -0.07
N PHE A 55 4.22 7.89 -1.30
CA PHE A 55 3.96 6.53 -1.77
C PHE A 55 5.23 5.74 -2.13
N TYR A 56 6.36 6.43 -2.36
CA TYR A 56 7.61 5.82 -2.87
C TYR A 56 8.77 6.00 -1.91
N ASN A 57 9.08 7.24 -1.54
CA ASN A 57 10.13 7.58 -0.60
C ASN A 57 9.71 8.80 0.22
N PRO A 58 9.23 8.63 1.46
CA PRO A 58 8.73 9.74 2.26
C PRO A 58 9.79 10.82 2.52
N SER A 59 11.08 10.46 2.56
CA SER A 59 12.17 11.43 2.78
C SER A 59 12.35 12.44 1.65
N ALA A 60 11.88 12.09 0.42
CA ALA A 60 11.95 12.97 -0.74
C ALA A 60 11.12 14.25 -0.59
N MET A 61 10.08 14.24 0.26
CA MET A 61 9.29 15.44 0.57
C MET A 61 10.09 16.53 1.32
N ALA A 62 11.19 16.14 1.98
CA ALA A 62 11.92 17.07 2.87
C ALA A 62 12.41 18.34 2.19
N TRP A 63 12.49 18.32 0.87
CA TRP A 63 12.89 19.47 0.04
C TRP A 63 11.78 19.98 -0.87
N SER A 64 10.53 19.68 -0.55
CA SER A 64 9.40 20.24 -1.31
C SER A 64 9.44 21.78 -1.25
N PRO A 65 9.38 22.46 -2.39
CA PRO A 65 9.38 23.93 -2.41
C PRO A 65 8.05 24.55 -1.99
N GLN A 66 6.98 23.75 -1.95
CA GLN A 66 5.64 24.23 -1.61
C GLN A 66 5.40 24.15 -0.10
N LYS A 67 4.78 25.22 0.46
CA LYS A 67 4.31 25.21 1.85
C LYS A 67 3.13 24.25 2.08
N VAL A 68 2.30 24.11 1.07
CA VAL A 68 1.19 23.14 1.01
C VAL A 68 1.19 22.53 -0.39
N ASP A 69 1.10 21.23 -0.46
CA ASP A 69 0.99 20.50 -1.71
C ASP A 69 -0.15 19.48 -1.60
N LEU A 70 -0.96 19.40 -2.64
CA LEU A 70 -2.08 18.48 -2.76
C LEU A 70 -2.03 17.83 -4.13
N THR A 71 -2.06 16.52 -4.15
CA THR A 71 -2.03 15.73 -5.37
C THR A 71 -3.11 14.68 -5.33
N GLY A 72 -3.85 14.53 -6.42
CA GLY A 72 -4.81 13.47 -6.63
C GLY A 72 -4.50 12.72 -7.92
N SER A 73 -4.77 11.42 -7.94
CA SER A 73 -4.64 10.60 -9.14
C SER A 73 -5.74 9.57 -9.20
N VAL A 74 -6.28 9.37 -10.40
CA VAL A 74 -7.17 8.27 -10.71
C VAL A 74 -6.51 7.47 -11.83
N ASN A 75 -6.40 6.17 -11.62
CA ASN A 75 -5.77 5.26 -12.56
C ASN A 75 -6.71 4.09 -12.82
N GLU A 76 -7.19 3.99 -14.03
CA GLU A 76 -7.90 2.82 -14.52
C GLU A 76 -6.88 1.78 -15.01
N TRP A 77 -6.81 0.67 -14.30
CA TRP A 77 -5.87 -0.40 -14.59
C TRP A 77 -6.54 -1.51 -15.39
N ILE A 78 -5.82 -2.61 -15.60
CA ILE A 78 -6.34 -3.77 -16.34
C ILE A 78 -7.61 -4.32 -15.70
N ALA A 79 -8.48 -4.94 -16.50
CA ALA A 79 -9.71 -5.61 -16.06
C ALA A 79 -10.71 -4.73 -15.29
N GLY A 80 -10.70 -3.40 -15.52
CA GLY A 80 -11.63 -2.49 -14.86
C GLY A 80 -11.30 -2.19 -13.40
N ILE A 81 -10.09 -2.50 -12.94
CA ILE A 81 -9.63 -2.16 -11.59
C ILE A 81 -9.34 -0.67 -11.54
N ASN A 82 -9.97 0.03 -10.61
CA ASN A 82 -9.81 1.46 -10.43
C ASN A 82 -9.00 1.78 -9.17
N TYR A 83 -7.95 2.57 -9.34
CA TYR A 83 -7.14 3.13 -8.26
C TYR A 83 -7.44 4.62 -8.13
N SER A 84 -7.82 5.06 -6.95
CA SER A 84 -7.94 6.47 -6.60
C SER A 84 -6.97 6.78 -5.48
N SER A 85 -6.11 7.77 -5.66
CA SER A 85 -5.15 8.16 -4.64
C SER A 85 -5.14 9.66 -4.41
N VAL A 86 -4.93 10.05 -3.18
CA VAL A 86 -4.77 11.43 -2.73
C VAL A 86 -3.57 11.51 -1.81
N ALA A 87 -2.75 12.53 -2.00
CA ALA A 87 -1.66 12.86 -1.10
C ALA A 87 -1.65 14.37 -0.82
N ALA A 88 -1.46 14.72 0.43
CA ALA A 88 -1.30 16.10 0.86
C ALA A 88 -0.05 16.23 1.72
N SER A 89 0.61 17.37 1.65
CA SER A 89 1.70 17.70 2.55
C SER A 89 1.66 19.16 2.96
N ILE A 90 2.11 19.41 4.19
CA ILE A 90 2.21 20.74 4.76
C ILE A 90 3.57 20.93 5.40
N GLN A 91 4.16 22.10 5.15
CA GLN A 91 5.42 22.52 5.71
C GLN A 91 5.19 23.58 6.79
N PRO A 92 4.99 23.20 8.05
CA PRO A 92 4.75 24.16 9.13
C PRO A 92 6.02 24.97 9.41
N LEU A 93 5.83 26.26 9.73
CA LEU A 93 6.90 27.17 10.15
C LEU A 93 8.12 27.15 9.21
N GLU A 94 7.87 27.24 7.90
CA GLU A 94 8.90 27.30 6.85
C GLU A 94 9.88 26.11 6.87
N GLY A 95 9.38 24.94 7.27
CA GLY A 95 10.16 23.69 7.26
C GLY A 95 11.05 23.47 8.48
N ARG A 96 11.04 24.38 9.46
CA ARG A 96 11.87 24.26 10.68
C ARG A 96 11.61 22.92 11.41
N PHE A 97 10.37 22.44 11.39
CA PHE A 97 9.96 21.19 12.02
C PHE A 97 9.82 20.03 11.04
N GLY A 98 10.22 20.20 9.77
CA GLY A 98 10.04 19.22 8.73
C GLY A 98 8.69 19.37 8.03
N ILE A 99 8.31 18.34 7.26
CA ILE A 99 7.10 18.28 6.46
C ILE A 99 6.23 17.13 6.98
N ILE A 100 4.97 17.42 7.20
CA ILE A 100 3.95 16.42 7.57
C ILE A 100 3.13 16.13 6.33
N GLY A 101 2.86 14.86 6.08
CA GLY A 101 2.07 14.40 4.96
C GLY A 101 0.92 13.51 5.38
N PHE A 102 -0.12 13.50 4.56
CA PHE A 102 -1.24 12.57 4.60
C PHE A 102 -1.35 11.90 3.23
N ASN A 103 -1.61 10.60 3.21
CA ASN A 103 -1.83 9.86 1.97
C ASN A 103 -2.97 8.87 2.12
N MET A 104 -3.66 8.62 1.01
CA MET A 104 -4.78 7.69 0.94
C MET A 104 -4.81 7.03 -0.43
N VAL A 105 -5.10 5.75 -0.45
CA VAL A 105 -5.35 4.96 -1.67
C VAL A 105 -6.62 4.16 -1.48
N ASN A 106 -7.51 4.23 -2.46
CA ASN A 106 -8.69 3.38 -2.56
C ASN A 106 -8.60 2.56 -3.85
N VAL A 107 -8.91 1.27 -3.77
CA VAL A 107 -8.90 0.34 -4.91
C VAL A 107 -10.23 -0.38 -4.98
N GLU A 108 -10.83 -0.31 -6.14
CA GLU A 108 -12.04 -1.04 -6.50
C GLU A 108 -11.71 -2.04 -7.60
N TYR A 109 -11.89 -3.32 -7.29
CA TYR A 109 -11.56 -4.40 -8.23
C TYR A 109 -12.67 -4.69 -9.24
N GLY A 110 -13.78 -3.93 -9.17
CA GLY A 110 -14.95 -4.18 -9.99
C GLY A 110 -15.80 -5.33 -9.46
N GLU A 111 -16.78 -5.71 -10.23
CA GLU A 111 -17.72 -6.79 -9.92
C GLU A 111 -17.20 -8.11 -10.50
N LEU A 112 -17.02 -9.11 -9.64
CA LEU A 112 -16.56 -10.43 -10.00
C LEU A 112 -17.68 -11.45 -9.82
N GLN A 113 -17.83 -12.39 -10.76
CA GLN A 113 -18.78 -13.47 -10.64
C GLN A 113 -18.28 -14.52 -9.63
N ARG A 114 -19.15 -14.94 -8.75
CA ARG A 114 -18.91 -16.00 -7.79
C ARG A 114 -19.44 -17.30 -8.35
N THR A 115 -18.61 -18.32 -8.41
CA THR A 115 -18.97 -19.63 -8.91
C THR A 115 -18.61 -20.71 -7.89
N ILE A 116 -19.41 -21.77 -7.85
CA ILE A 116 -19.11 -23.01 -7.10
C ILE A 116 -18.98 -24.17 -8.07
N ARG A 117 -18.16 -25.14 -7.70
CA ARG A 117 -18.04 -26.37 -8.46
C ARG A 117 -19.35 -27.18 -8.38
N ALA A 118 -19.88 -27.61 -9.52
CA ALA A 118 -21.09 -28.40 -9.61
C ALA A 118 -20.90 -29.53 -10.60
N ASP A 119 -21.61 -30.63 -10.36
CA ASP A 119 -21.62 -31.80 -11.24
C ASP A 119 -22.72 -31.63 -12.32
N ASN A 120 -22.48 -30.65 -13.22
CA ASN A 120 -23.32 -30.35 -14.37
C ASN A 120 -22.45 -30.26 -15.63
N GLU A 121 -23.07 -30.12 -16.80
CA GLU A 121 -22.35 -30.00 -18.09
C GLU A 121 -21.33 -28.85 -18.13
N ARG A 122 -21.53 -27.78 -17.37
CA ARG A 122 -20.61 -26.61 -17.26
C ARG A 122 -19.52 -26.81 -16.20
N GLY A 123 -19.69 -27.74 -15.27
CA GLY A 123 -18.78 -27.98 -14.15
C GLY A 123 -18.86 -26.94 -13.03
N TYR A 124 -19.74 -25.94 -13.13
CA TYR A 124 -19.92 -24.88 -12.12
C TYR A 124 -21.35 -24.34 -12.11
N LEU A 125 -21.70 -23.70 -11.01
CA LEU A 125 -22.91 -22.88 -10.84
C LEU A 125 -22.54 -21.46 -10.45
N ASP A 126 -23.22 -20.49 -11.07
CA ASP A 126 -23.13 -19.08 -10.67
C ASP A 126 -23.97 -18.85 -9.41
N VAL A 127 -23.36 -18.29 -8.37
CA VAL A 127 -23.97 -18.06 -7.06
C VAL A 127 -23.98 -16.58 -6.66
N GLY A 128 -23.88 -15.70 -7.64
CA GLY A 128 -23.94 -14.24 -7.46
C GLY A 128 -22.64 -13.54 -7.79
N THR A 129 -22.53 -12.30 -7.38
CA THR A 129 -21.39 -11.43 -7.63
C THR A 129 -20.84 -10.88 -6.30
N PHE A 130 -19.60 -10.43 -6.32
CA PHE A 130 -18.95 -9.73 -5.21
C PHE A 130 -17.99 -8.69 -5.75
N SER A 131 -17.75 -7.64 -4.97
CA SER A 131 -16.89 -6.52 -5.35
C SER A 131 -15.77 -6.35 -4.31
N PRO A 132 -14.58 -6.92 -4.55
CA PRO A 132 -13.45 -6.74 -3.66
C PRO A 132 -13.01 -5.28 -3.60
N THR A 133 -12.53 -4.85 -2.45
CA THR A 133 -12.00 -3.51 -2.25
C THR A 133 -10.70 -3.55 -1.45
N ALA A 134 -9.87 -2.53 -1.63
CA ALA A 134 -8.72 -2.33 -0.78
C ALA A 134 -8.54 -0.84 -0.47
N PHE A 135 -8.09 -0.56 0.72
CA PHE A 135 -7.94 0.81 1.21
C PHE A 135 -6.66 0.95 2.02
N SER A 136 -6.01 2.09 1.88
CA SER A 136 -4.85 2.47 2.68
C SER A 136 -4.95 3.95 3.04
N ALA A 137 -4.70 4.29 4.30
CA ALA A 137 -4.54 5.67 4.75
C ALA A 137 -3.33 5.79 5.65
N GLY A 138 -2.51 6.82 5.45
CA GLY A 138 -1.25 6.97 6.14
C GLY A 138 -0.89 8.42 6.48
N LEU A 139 -0.01 8.55 7.47
CA LEU A 139 0.62 9.78 7.88
C LEU A 139 2.12 9.67 7.67
N SER A 140 2.69 10.69 7.05
CA SER A 140 4.11 10.77 6.73
C SER A 140 4.77 11.94 7.45
N TYR A 141 6.02 11.77 7.74
CA TYR A 141 6.88 12.83 8.23
C TYR A 141 8.23 12.79 7.51
N ALA A 142 8.71 13.95 7.08
CA ALA A 142 10.01 14.08 6.45
C ALA A 142 10.77 15.29 7.00
N LYS A 143 12.08 15.15 7.16
CA LYS A 143 12.94 16.24 7.62
C LYS A 143 14.30 16.16 6.96
N SER A 144 14.77 17.29 6.46
CA SER A 144 16.19 17.48 6.10
C SER A 144 17.02 17.63 7.37
N ILE A 145 18.03 16.79 7.50
CA ILE A 145 19.00 16.85 8.60
C ILE A 145 20.18 17.75 8.24
N SER A 146 20.54 17.76 6.95
CA SER A 146 21.53 18.63 6.37
C SER A 146 21.09 19.05 4.96
N ASN A 147 21.88 19.88 4.29
CA ASN A 147 21.60 20.28 2.90
C ASN A 147 21.65 19.10 1.91
N GLN A 148 22.27 17.99 2.31
CA GLN A 148 22.44 16.81 1.45
C GLN A 148 21.70 15.58 1.95
N PHE A 149 21.24 15.57 3.20
CA PHE A 149 20.67 14.36 3.82
C PHE A 149 19.32 14.62 4.44
N ALA A 150 18.35 13.79 4.09
CA ALA A 150 17.01 13.79 4.66
C ALA A 150 16.57 12.40 5.07
N VAL A 151 15.69 12.36 6.05
CA VAL A 151 15.02 11.16 6.53
C VAL A 151 13.52 11.35 6.47
N GLY A 152 12.80 10.26 6.31
CA GLY A 152 11.35 10.27 6.32
C GLY A 152 10.78 8.95 6.79
N ALA A 153 9.57 9.00 7.29
CA ALA A 153 8.80 7.83 7.69
C ALA A 153 7.34 8.00 7.27
N ASN A 154 6.67 6.89 7.03
CA ASN A 154 5.25 6.84 6.76
C ASN A 154 4.65 5.70 7.57
N VAL A 155 3.58 5.96 8.31
CA VAL A 155 2.81 4.95 9.02
C VAL A 155 1.45 4.90 8.37
N LYS A 156 1.04 3.74 7.87
CA LYS A 156 -0.23 3.57 7.17
C LYS A 156 -1.01 2.39 7.72
N PHE A 157 -2.30 2.58 7.84
CA PHE A 157 -3.27 1.53 8.07
C PHE A 157 -3.77 1.03 6.71
N VAL A 158 -3.79 -0.27 6.54
CA VAL A 158 -4.14 -0.92 5.28
C VAL A 158 -5.19 -1.99 5.55
N THR A 159 -6.23 -1.99 4.74
CA THR A 159 -7.25 -3.04 4.76
C THR A 159 -7.53 -3.53 3.34
N GLN A 160 -7.81 -4.80 3.22
CA GLN A 160 -8.21 -5.43 1.97
C GLN A 160 -9.37 -6.38 2.25
N ASP A 161 -10.47 -6.19 1.55
CA ASP A 161 -11.61 -7.08 1.57
C ASP A 161 -11.69 -7.80 0.21
N LEU A 162 -11.50 -9.10 0.24
CA LEU A 162 -11.56 -9.96 -0.94
C LEU A 162 -12.97 -10.57 -1.14
N GLY A 163 -13.94 -10.10 -0.35
CA GLY A 163 -15.30 -10.60 -0.35
C GLY A 163 -15.47 -11.90 0.41
N ALA A 164 -16.67 -12.45 0.37
CA ALA A 164 -16.97 -13.73 0.97
C ALA A 164 -16.85 -14.85 -0.05
N GLY A 165 -16.15 -15.92 0.28
CA GLY A 165 -16.04 -17.15 -0.50
C GLY A 165 -16.92 -18.24 0.08
N ILE A 166 -17.45 -19.12 -0.79
CA ILE A 166 -18.17 -20.31 -0.35
C ILE A 166 -17.13 -21.39 -0.07
N VAL A 167 -17.05 -21.80 1.19
CA VAL A 167 -16.05 -22.80 1.65
C VAL A 167 -16.63 -24.19 1.82
N GLY A 168 -17.95 -24.33 1.77
CA GLY A 168 -18.63 -25.62 1.88
C GLY A 168 -20.12 -25.53 1.62
N ILE A 169 -20.78 -26.67 1.59
CA ILE A 169 -22.24 -26.80 1.52
C ILE A 169 -22.66 -27.59 2.76
N ASP A 170 -23.46 -26.97 3.59
CA ASP A 170 -24.12 -27.66 4.71
C ASP A 170 -25.45 -28.20 4.24
N THR A 171 -25.72 -29.48 4.53
CA THR A 171 -26.96 -30.17 4.14
C THR A 171 -28.20 -29.60 4.86
N GLU A 172 -28.01 -28.92 6.00
CA GLU A 172 -29.15 -28.35 6.77
C GLU A 172 -29.29 -26.83 6.56
N ASN A 173 -28.19 -26.10 6.39
CA ASN A 173 -28.16 -24.62 6.38
C ASN A 173 -27.77 -24.01 5.00
N GLY A 174 -27.48 -24.82 3.98
CA GLY A 174 -27.12 -24.33 2.65
C GLY A 174 -25.63 -23.99 2.50
N LEU A 175 -25.32 -22.89 1.81
CA LEU A 175 -23.95 -22.50 1.49
C LEU A 175 -23.25 -21.92 2.72
N ILE A 176 -22.07 -22.44 3.05
CA ILE A 176 -21.21 -21.87 4.10
C ILE A 176 -20.35 -20.77 3.48
N GLU A 177 -20.60 -19.53 3.85
CA GLU A 177 -19.83 -18.37 3.42
C GLU A 177 -18.75 -18.02 4.44
N GLN A 178 -17.53 -17.73 3.96
CA GLN A 178 -16.44 -17.20 4.77
C GLN A 178 -15.96 -15.89 4.16
N SER A 179 -15.93 -14.83 4.97
CA SER A 179 -15.36 -13.53 4.57
C SER A 179 -13.84 -13.59 4.63
N PHE A 180 -13.19 -13.04 3.59
CA PHE A 180 -11.74 -12.94 3.45
C PHE A 180 -11.33 -11.48 3.51
N SER A 181 -11.17 -10.95 4.71
CA SER A 181 -10.67 -9.61 4.95
C SER A 181 -9.35 -9.66 5.72
N ALA A 182 -8.47 -8.72 5.44
CA ALA A 182 -7.19 -8.56 6.13
C ALA A 182 -6.93 -7.08 6.41
N SER A 183 -6.48 -6.78 7.62
CA SER A 183 -6.08 -5.43 8.01
C SER A 183 -4.73 -5.47 8.72
N THR A 184 -3.90 -4.46 8.46
CA THR A 184 -2.58 -4.36 9.09
C THR A 184 -2.11 -2.92 9.15
N THR A 185 -1.14 -2.65 10.02
CA THR A 185 -0.40 -1.38 10.04
C THR A 185 0.98 -1.61 9.44
N ILE A 186 1.38 -0.73 8.54
CA ILE A 186 2.66 -0.78 7.84
C ILE A 186 3.45 0.48 8.18
N VAL A 187 4.75 0.33 8.37
CA VAL A 187 5.66 1.43 8.61
C VAL A 187 6.74 1.39 7.53
N ASP A 188 6.90 2.50 6.82
CA ASP A 188 7.94 2.70 5.82
C ASP A 188 8.96 3.70 6.35
N PHE A 189 10.23 3.45 6.08
CA PHE A 189 11.32 4.39 6.33
C PHE A 189 12.03 4.70 5.03
N GLY A 190 12.39 5.97 4.84
CA GLY A 190 13.14 6.43 3.69
C GLY A 190 14.31 7.31 4.11
N VAL A 191 15.35 7.22 3.34
CA VAL A 191 16.49 8.17 3.39
C VAL A 191 16.71 8.74 2.00
N PHE A 192 17.17 9.98 1.95
CA PHE A 192 17.52 10.64 0.72
C PHE A 192 18.84 11.35 0.87
N TYR A 193 19.74 11.13 -0.08
CA TYR A 193 21.04 11.79 -0.11
C TYR A 193 21.25 12.51 -1.44
N ARG A 194 21.53 13.80 -1.39
CA ARG A 194 21.91 14.62 -2.54
C ARG A 194 23.42 14.56 -2.73
N THR A 195 23.87 14.03 -3.84
CA THR A 195 25.27 14.13 -4.25
C THR A 195 25.48 15.54 -4.80
N GLY A 196 26.30 16.34 -4.12
CA GLY A 196 26.64 17.69 -4.61
C GLY A 196 27.67 17.60 -5.75
N PHE A 197 27.22 17.22 -6.92
CA PHE A 197 27.95 17.53 -8.14
C PHE A 197 27.38 18.85 -8.67
N GLU A 198 28.09 19.94 -8.42
CA GLU A 198 27.95 21.20 -9.11
C GLU A 198 28.69 21.12 -10.45
#